data_fa7008ca5c8ff920d7c1d9e07ca1c473
#
_entry.id   fa7008ca5c8ff920d7c1d9e07ca1c473
#
_cell.length_a   1.000
_cell.length_b   1.000
_cell.length_c   1.000
_cell.angle_alpha   90.00
_cell.angle_beta   90.00
_cell.angle_gamma   90.00
#
_symmetry.space_group_name_H-M   'P 1'
#
loop_
_entity.id
_entity.type
_entity.pdbx_description
1 polymer ?
#
loop_
_entity_poly.entity_id
_entity_poly.type
_entity_poly.pdbx_seq_one_letter_code
_entity_poly.pdbx_strand_id
1 'polypeptide(L)'
;MQRTTFFKFFAASDQAPSAPLPAQMLGVEVPELKLYVHRDADWVLEKKGSDWVFLTGIAYHLESTLDLNGLAQQLLQSQAPLDEIDLWSGWFSVVHCRQGKVHVYNDAAAGHKVYFRLLSGGGKWCGSDPKLSAHWSPLTAHLDEDMRGLHASKWMANRGTMVGDMTPFHGVRQVVANHRLDWAVLRPERTFPRKPRRPMTSAAAVDYVVPRLENVLAQAVKHRQVNMALTAGWDSRITLALSRKVKSKIRYYTIQHQGVDLEFPDLALPRAMSKEGFVHQILTDSVEEGHPDWRVVRDSLSMANYKRFHSFFCMFPEYQPDQMTIVGTVSEVAKNYLEHIPIRTGLHAVRAAHLVEHPAILDYFDGWMKDSAPRVKASGYRVLDLLHWEQDITNFAGSGAQNTNFVVHQFAPFSSGKILETLLATPTNERDKYIPKMYEQLILAAWPELMNHPVNPFFKEDAIRMMKRTGLYNPYKFLGNRLVSQPFRG
;
A
#
# COMPACT_ATOMS: atom_id res chain seq x y z
N MET A 1 8.09 -10.48 -29.97
CA MET A 1 7.02 -9.56 -29.55
C MET A 1 7.53 -8.90 -28.28
N GLN A 2 7.97 -7.61 -28.32
CA GLN A 2 8.35 -6.90 -27.09
C GLN A 2 7.10 -6.82 -26.23
N ARG A 3 7.07 -7.56 -25.14
CA ARG A 3 6.04 -7.40 -24.11
C ARG A 3 6.23 -6.02 -23.51
N THR A 4 5.32 -5.12 -23.81
CA THR A 4 5.25 -3.82 -23.15
C THR A 4 5.13 -4.09 -21.65
N THR A 5 6.01 -3.52 -20.86
CA THR A 5 5.90 -3.50 -19.42
C THR A 5 4.49 -3.05 -19.04
N PHE A 6 3.80 -3.79 -18.18
CA PHE A 6 2.39 -3.55 -17.78
C PHE A 6 2.21 -2.29 -16.93
N PHE A 7 3.10 -1.35 -17.04
CA PHE A 7 3.12 -0.18 -16.20
C PHE A 7 2.09 0.85 -16.65
N LYS A 8 1.17 1.16 -15.76
CA LYS A 8 0.01 2.03 -16.00
C LYS A 8 0.25 3.39 -15.36
N PHE A 9 1.08 4.21 -16.01
CA PHE A 9 1.38 5.56 -15.54
C PHE A 9 0.24 6.54 -15.75
N PHE A 10 0.17 7.51 -14.84
CA PHE A 10 -0.48 8.78 -15.12
C PHE A 10 0.43 9.94 -14.72
N ALA A 11 0.17 11.11 -15.29
CA ALA A 11 0.74 12.38 -14.87
C ALA A 11 -0.28 13.50 -15.06
N ALA A 12 -0.17 14.56 -14.25
CA ALA A 12 -0.93 15.78 -14.39
C ALA A 12 0.03 16.97 -14.29
N SER A 13 -0.17 17.99 -15.13
CA SER A 13 0.66 19.20 -15.13
C SER A 13 -0.11 20.38 -15.67
N ASP A 14 0.19 21.59 -15.17
CA ASP A 14 -0.28 22.87 -15.72
C ASP A 14 0.59 23.35 -16.91
N GLN A 15 1.67 22.62 -17.23
CA GLN A 15 2.53 22.90 -18.38
C GLN A 15 2.56 21.71 -19.34
N ALA A 16 2.86 21.98 -20.61
CA ALA A 16 3.16 20.93 -21.56
C ALA A 16 4.54 20.32 -21.25
N PRO A 17 4.76 19.02 -21.58
CA PRO A 17 6.08 18.42 -21.48
C PRO A 17 7.06 19.11 -22.43
N SER A 18 8.29 19.31 -21.98
CA SER A 18 9.40 19.91 -22.76
C SER A 18 10.12 18.86 -23.64
N ALA A 19 9.91 17.59 -23.36
CA ALA A 19 10.43 16.48 -24.16
C ALA A 19 9.30 15.50 -24.49
N PRO A 20 9.40 14.73 -25.60
CA PRO A 20 8.40 13.75 -25.98
C PRO A 20 8.11 12.76 -24.86
N LEU A 21 6.84 12.53 -24.59
CA LEU A 21 6.40 11.47 -23.70
C LEU A 21 6.53 10.09 -24.37
N PRO A 22 6.59 8.99 -23.60
CA PRO A 22 6.49 7.66 -24.14
C PRO A 22 5.26 7.53 -25.08
N ALA A 23 5.43 6.87 -26.22
CA ALA A 23 4.39 6.77 -27.27
C ALA A 23 3.07 6.13 -26.78
N GLN A 24 3.11 5.44 -25.63
CA GLN A 24 1.95 4.83 -25.01
C GLN A 24 1.13 5.80 -24.13
N MET A 25 1.63 7.02 -23.90
CA MET A 25 0.91 8.03 -23.10
C MET A 25 -0.08 8.80 -23.96
N LEU A 26 -1.31 8.83 -23.52
CA LEU A 26 -2.40 9.61 -24.11
C LEU A 26 -2.55 10.92 -23.34
N GLY A 27 -2.65 12.03 -24.07
CA GLY A 27 -2.97 13.34 -23.49
C GLY A 27 -4.48 13.56 -23.42
N VAL A 28 -4.97 14.03 -22.27
CA VAL A 28 -6.37 14.38 -22.05
C VAL A 28 -6.42 15.78 -21.44
N GLU A 29 -7.10 16.71 -22.12
CA GLU A 29 -7.20 18.10 -21.65
C GLU A 29 -8.42 18.32 -20.79
N VAL A 30 -8.21 19.00 -19.67
CA VAL A 30 -9.23 19.56 -18.79
C VAL A 30 -8.91 21.04 -18.52
N PRO A 31 -9.86 21.86 -18.07
CA PRO A 31 -9.65 23.32 -17.99
C PRO A 31 -8.44 23.74 -17.17
N GLU A 32 -8.19 23.08 -16.02
CA GLU A 32 -7.19 23.51 -15.04
C GLU A 32 -5.79 22.95 -15.28
N LEU A 33 -5.68 21.84 -16.05
CA LEU A 33 -4.44 21.13 -16.26
C LEU A 33 -4.51 20.14 -17.43
N LYS A 34 -3.37 19.55 -17.81
CA LYS A 34 -3.28 18.45 -18.77
C LYS A 34 -3.02 17.15 -18.04
N LEU A 35 -3.85 16.16 -18.33
CA LEU A 35 -3.70 14.79 -17.86
C LEU A 35 -3.01 13.96 -18.92
N TYR A 36 -2.18 13.04 -18.48
CA TYR A 36 -1.50 12.06 -19.34
C TYR A 36 -1.66 10.70 -18.70
N VAL A 37 -2.07 9.72 -19.50
CA VAL A 37 -2.32 8.35 -18.97
C VAL A 37 -1.82 7.32 -19.95
N HIS A 38 -1.27 6.22 -19.47
CA HIS A 38 -0.87 5.10 -20.31
C HIS A 38 -2.11 4.48 -20.96
N ARG A 39 -2.03 4.19 -22.29
CA ARG A 39 -3.17 3.67 -23.08
C ARG A 39 -3.80 2.40 -22.50
N ASP A 40 -2.99 1.54 -21.90
CA ASP A 40 -3.42 0.26 -21.33
C ASP A 40 -3.80 0.36 -19.84
N ALA A 41 -3.81 1.57 -19.28
CA ALA A 41 -4.30 1.78 -17.92
C ALA A 41 -5.82 1.63 -17.87
N ASP A 42 -6.33 1.16 -16.73
CA ASP A 42 -7.74 1.33 -16.41
C ASP A 42 -7.94 2.78 -16.00
N TRP A 43 -8.70 3.54 -16.76
CA TRP A 43 -8.97 4.93 -16.43
C TRP A 43 -10.30 5.41 -17.01
N VAL A 44 -10.85 6.43 -16.38
CA VAL A 44 -12.05 7.12 -16.83
C VAL A 44 -11.91 8.62 -16.57
N LEU A 45 -12.58 9.42 -17.37
CA LEU A 45 -12.77 10.85 -17.15
C LEU A 45 -14.26 11.17 -17.28
N GLU A 46 -14.87 11.54 -16.18
CA GLU A 46 -16.27 11.99 -16.13
C GLU A 46 -16.34 13.49 -15.87
N LYS A 47 -17.29 14.16 -16.55
CA LYS A 47 -17.44 15.63 -16.49
C LYS A 47 -18.90 16.00 -16.23
N LYS A 48 -19.11 17.06 -15.42
CA LYS A 48 -20.43 17.66 -15.17
C LYS A 48 -20.29 19.16 -15.03
N GLY A 49 -20.58 19.89 -16.09
CA GLY A 49 -20.29 21.33 -16.17
C GLY A 49 -18.78 21.60 -16.09
N SER A 50 -18.38 22.43 -15.13
CA SER A 50 -16.95 22.70 -14.85
C SER A 50 -16.30 21.65 -13.93
N ASP A 51 -17.10 20.81 -13.28
CA ASP A 51 -16.58 19.79 -12.38
C ASP A 51 -16.20 18.52 -13.16
N TRP A 52 -15.15 17.86 -12.75
CA TRP A 52 -14.70 16.62 -13.39
C TRP A 52 -13.92 15.71 -12.43
N VAL A 53 -13.93 14.42 -12.74
CA VAL A 53 -13.17 13.38 -12.05
C VAL A 53 -12.40 12.56 -13.08
N PHE A 54 -11.09 12.50 -12.90
CA PHE A 54 -10.23 11.50 -13.53
C PHE A 54 -9.88 10.44 -12.49
N LEU A 55 -10.21 9.20 -12.78
CA LEU A 55 -9.91 8.02 -11.93
C LEU A 55 -9.06 7.05 -12.72
N THR A 56 -7.97 6.56 -12.14
CA THR A 56 -7.11 5.53 -12.76
C THR A 56 -6.67 4.49 -11.73
N GLY A 57 -6.51 3.25 -12.19
CA GLY A 57 -6.12 2.10 -11.37
C GLY A 57 -7.28 1.13 -11.11
N ILE A 58 -7.15 0.30 -10.08
CA ILE A 58 -8.11 -0.71 -9.70
C ILE A 58 -8.90 -0.23 -8.48
N ALA A 59 -10.20 -0.05 -8.63
CA ALA A 59 -11.10 0.33 -7.55
C ALA A 59 -12.39 -0.48 -7.59
N TYR A 60 -12.83 -0.97 -6.45
CA TYR A 60 -14.11 -1.65 -6.24
C TYR A 60 -14.83 -1.02 -5.06
N HIS A 61 -16.13 -0.75 -5.22
CA HIS A 61 -16.93 -0.21 -4.13
C HIS A 61 -17.31 -1.29 -3.11
N LEU A 62 -17.25 -0.96 -1.83
CA LEU A 62 -17.56 -1.91 -0.74
C LEU A 62 -19.01 -2.41 -0.76
N GLU A 63 -19.96 -1.58 -1.19
CA GLU A 63 -21.40 -1.79 -1.02
C GLU A 63 -22.17 -1.88 -2.35
N SER A 64 -21.53 -1.59 -3.48
CA SER A 64 -22.15 -1.63 -4.81
C SER A 64 -21.24 -2.37 -5.79
N THR A 65 -21.77 -2.62 -7.01
CA THR A 65 -21.03 -3.28 -8.10
C THR A 65 -20.73 -2.33 -9.26
N LEU A 66 -20.53 -1.05 -8.95
CA LEU A 66 -20.20 -0.03 -9.94
C LEU A 66 -18.83 -0.31 -10.57
N ASP A 67 -18.74 -0.09 -11.87
CA ASP A 67 -17.47 -0.02 -12.58
C ASP A 67 -16.78 1.34 -12.36
N LEU A 68 -15.62 1.56 -12.98
CA LEU A 68 -14.89 2.82 -12.83
C LEU A 68 -15.71 4.06 -13.26
N ASN A 69 -16.52 3.93 -14.33
CA ASN A 69 -17.39 5.04 -14.78
C ASN A 69 -18.42 5.36 -13.70
N GLY A 70 -19.10 4.33 -13.18
CA GLY A 70 -20.09 4.51 -12.11
C GLY A 70 -19.49 5.11 -10.85
N LEU A 71 -18.27 4.69 -10.46
CA LEU A 71 -17.54 5.29 -9.33
C LEU A 71 -17.23 6.78 -9.55
N ALA A 72 -16.73 7.14 -10.73
CA ALA A 72 -16.42 8.53 -11.06
C ALA A 72 -17.70 9.40 -11.09
N GLN A 73 -18.80 8.90 -11.66
CA GLN A 73 -20.10 9.58 -11.67
C GLN A 73 -20.67 9.77 -10.27
N GLN A 74 -20.58 8.74 -9.41
CA GLN A 74 -21.01 8.82 -8.02
C GLN A 74 -20.18 9.86 -7.25
N LEU A 75 -18.87 9.91 -7.47
CA LEU A 75 -17.99 10.91 -6.85
C LEU A 75 -18.33 12.35 -7.28
N LEU A 76 -18.62 12.58 -8.57
CA LEU A 76 -19.06 13.87 -9.07
C LEU A 76 -20.36 14.37 -8.43
N GLN A 77 -21.23 13.45 -8.03
CA GLN A 77 -22.51 13.79 -7.39
C GLN A 77 -22.39 13.92 -5.87
N SER A 78 -21.33 13.38 -5.28
CA SER A 78 -21.14 13.33 -3.82
C SER A 78 -20.88 14.72 -3.24
N GLN A 79 -21.58 15.06 -2.15
CA GLN A 79 -21.30 16.26 -1.35
C GLN A 79 -20.12 16.03 -0.38
N ALA A 80 -19.70 14.79 -0.17
CA ALA A 80 -18.62 14.39 0.72
C ALA A 80 -17.63 13.47 -0.01
N PRO A 81 -16.81 13.99 -0.94
CA PRO A 81 -15.93 13.16 -1.79
C PRO A 81 -15.02 12.23 -1.04
N LEU A 82 -14.49 12.64 0.12
CA LEU A 82 -13.62 11.80 0.94
C LEU A 82 -14.38 10.63 1.57
N ASP A 83 -15.63 10.83 2.02
CA ASP A 83 -16.43 9.74 2.59
C ASP A 83 -16.80 8.73 1.49
N GLU A 84 -16.93 9.18 0.24
CA GLU A 84 -17.14 8.34 -0.93
C GLU A 84 -15.90 7.51 -1.30
N ILE A 85 -14.75 8.17 -1.42
CA ILE A 85 -13.47 7.51 -1.75
C ILE A 85 -13.09 6.48 -0.66
N ASP A 86 -13.40 6.73 0.61
CA ASP A 86 -13.14 5.79 1.70
C ASP A 86 -13.92 4.46 1.55
N LEU A 87 -15.04 4.46 0.81
CA LEU A 87 -15.79 3.24 0.48
C LEU A 87 -15.18 2.43 -0.68
N TRP A 88 -14.14 2.91 -1.30
CA TRP A 88 -13.48 2.19 -2.38
C TRP A 88 -12.32 1.36 -1.84
N SER A 89 -12.22 0.14 -2.34
CA SER A 89 -11.11 -0.77 -2.05
C SER A 89 -10.27 -0.96 -3.30
N GLY A 90 -8.96 -0.79 -3.18
CA GLY A 90 -8.06 -1.04 -4.30
C GLY A 90 -6.82 -0.17 -4.32
N TRP A 91 -6.17 -0.14 -5.46
CA TRP A 91 -5.03 0.72 -5.76
C TRP A 91 -5.36 1.62 -6.92
N PHE A 92 -5.62 2.87 -6.60
CA PHE A 92 -6.11 3.88 -7.54
C PHE A 92 -5.62 5.28 -7.18
N SER A 93 -5.67 6.15 -8.15
CA SER A 93 -5.53 7.61 -7.96
C SER A 93 -6.70 8.34 -8.57
N VAL A 94 -7.09 9.42 -7.92
CA VAL A 94 -8.18 10.30 -8.36
C VAL A 94 -7.66 11.72 -8.50
N VAL A 95 -7.91 12.35 -9.64
CA VAL A 95 -7.79 13.80 -9.79
C VAL A 95 -9.20 14.34 -9.90
N HIS A 96 -9.60 15.17 -8.94
CA HIS A 96 -10.97 15.68 -8.82
C HIS A 96 -10.97 17.19 -8.81
N CYS A 97 -11.63 17.77 -9.80
CA CYS A 97 -11.94 19.21 -9.84
C CYS A 97 -13.38 19.44 -9.41
N ARG A 98 -13.55 20.30 -8.44
CA ARG A 98 -14.86 20.77 -8.01
C ARG A 98 -14.83 22.26 -7.78
N GLN A 99 -15.71 23.01 -8.47
CA GLN A 99 -15.78 24.48 -8.40
C GLN A 99 -14.40 25.13 -8.62
N GLY A 100 -13.65 24.65 -9.61
CA GLY A 100 -12.31 25.13 -9.95
C GLY A 100 -11.19 24.71 -8.97
N LYS A 101 -11.49 23.96 -7.91
CA LYS A 101 -10.49 23.44 -6.97
C LYS A 101 -10.12 22.00 -7.32
N VAL A 102 -8.84 21.80 -7.62
CA VAL A 102 -8.30 20.48 -7.98
C VAL A 102 -7.61 19.85 -6.77
N HIS A 103 -7.96 18.62 -6.48
CA HIS A 103 -7.29 17.78 -5.49
C HIS A 103 -6.90 16.44 -6.12
N VAL A 104 -5.76 15.90 -5.68
CA VAL A 104 -5.30 14.56 -6.09
C VAL A 104 -5.29 13.64 -4.88
N TYR A 105 -5.91 12.48 -5.03
CA TYR A 105 -6.03 11.47 -3.98
C TYR A 105 -5.34 10.19 -4.44
N ASN A 106 -4.76 9.48 -3.52
CA ASN A 106 -4.37 8.08 -3.68
C ASN A 106 -5.30 7.17 -2.85
N ASP A 107 -5.20 5.86 -3.07
CA ASP A 107 -5.89 4.86 -2.26
C ASP A 107 -5.42 4.88 -0.79
N ALA A 108 -6.13 4.18 0.08
CA ALA A 108 -5.91 4.19 1.51
C ALA A 108 -4.50 3.74 1.95
N ALA A 109 -3.80 2.94 1.13
CA ALA A 109 -2.44 2.48 1.41
C ALA A 109 -1.38 3.23 0.60
N ALA A 110 -1.77 4.19 -0.23
CA ALA A 110 -0.91 4.81 -1.23
C ALA A 110 -0.20 3.75 -2.13
N GLY A 111 -0.92 2.71 -2.51
CA GLY A 111 -0.45 1.64 -3.38
C GLY A 111 -0.32 2.08 -4.84
N HIS A 112 -1.25 2.90 -5.31
CA HIS A 112 -1.12 3.66 -6.53
C HIS A 112 -0.52 5.02 -6.19
N LYS A 113 0.81 5.13 -6.30
CA LYS A 113 1.57 6.29 -5.84
C LYS A 113 1.18 7.59 -6.52
N VAL A 114 1.27 8.67 -5.77
CA VAL A 114 1.22 10.05 -6.28
C VAL A 114 2.48 10.77 -5.83
N TYR A 115 3.36 11.07 -6.78
CA TYR A 115 4.53 11.92 -6.59
C TYR A 115 4.19 13.32 -7.08
N PHE A 116 4.85 14.35 -6.53
CA PHE A 116 4.64 15.74 -6.94
C PHE A 116 5.91 16.56 -6.82
N ARG A 117 6.01 17.60 -7.62
CA ARG A 117 7.11 18.57 -7.59
C ARG A 117 6.73 19.89 -8.27
N LEU A 118 7.44 20.96 -7.91
CA LEU A 118 7.53 22.15 -8.74
C LEU A 118 8.51 21.90 -9.88
N LEU A 119 8.15 22.35 -11.06
CA LEU A 119 8.99 22.30 -12.25
C LEU A 119 9.89 23.53 -12.33
N SER A 120 10.97 23.48 -13.11
CA SER A 120 11.74 24.65 -13.47
C SER A 120 10.82 25.65 -14.18
N GLY A 121 10.81 26.90 -13.71
CA GLY A 121 9.87 27.92 -14.22
C GLY A 121 8.53 28.01 -13.47
N GLY A 122 8.36 27.30 -12.34
CA GLY A 122 7.22 27.45 -11.43
C GLY A 122 5.98 26.63 -11.79
N GLY A 123 6.03 25.82 -12.84
CA GLY A 123 4.95 24.89 -13.18
C GLY A 123 4.82 23.76 -12.16
N LYS A 124 3.66 23.12 -12.13
CA LYS A 124 3.30 22.03 -11.20
C LYS A 124 3.21 20.72 -11.94
N TRP A 125 3.66 19.67 -11.28
CA TRP A 125 3.57 18.32 -11.78
C TRP A 125 3.21 17.36 -10.66
N CYS A 126 2.33 16.38 -10.94
CA CYS A 126 2.18 15.16 -10.16
C CYS A 126 2.00 13.95 -11.07
N GLY A 127 2.25 12.76 -10.55
CA GLY A 127 2.09 11.53 -11.31
C GLY A 127 2.50 10.29 -10.54
N SER A 128 2.29 9.14 -11.15
CA SER A 128 2.51 7.84 -10.48
C SER A 128 3.97 7.39 -10.47
N ASP A 129 4.87 8.03 -11.21
CA ASP A 129 6.30 7.71 -11.20
C ASP A 129 7.17 8.98 -11.33
N PRO A 130 8.17 9.18 -10.45
CA PRO A 130 9.04 10.37 -10.49
C PRO A 130 9.78 10.56 -11.82
N LYS A 131 10.18 9.46 -12.49
CA LYS A 131 10.92 9.53 -13.76
C LYS A 131 10.10 10.15 -14.88
N LEU A 132 8.77 10.03 -14.85
CA LEU A 132 7.92 10.73 -15.81
C LEU A 132 8.12 12.24 -15.76
N SER A 133 8.39 12.81 -14.59
CA SER A 133 8.58 14.26 -14.44
C SER A 133 9.79 14.80 -15.22
N ALA A 134 10.74 13.92 -15.59
CA ALA A 134 11.90 14.30 -16.41
C ALA A 134 11.53 14.81 -17.81
N HIS A 135 10.34 14.45 -18.32
CA HIS A 135 9.82 14.96 -19.59
C HIS A 135 9.37 16.43 -19.52
N TRP A 136 9.19 16.99 -18.31
CA TRP A 136 8.84 18.42 -18.11
C TRP A 136 10.05 19.26 -17.70
N SER A 137 10.88 18.74 -16.80
CA SER A 137 12.13 19.40 -16.41
C SER A 137 13.13 18.37 -15.87
N PRO A 138 14.44 18.66 -15.90
CA PRO A 138 15.46 17.71 -15.46
C PRO A 138 15.16 17.13 -14.08
N LEU A 139 15.36 15.82 -13.96
CA LEU A 139 15.23 15.09 -12.70
C LEU A 139 16.65 14.80 -12.20
N THR A 140 16.98 15.32 -11.02
CA THR A 140 18.31 15.17 -10.43
C THR A 140 18.25 14.43 -9.12
N ALA A 141 19.32 13.72 -8.76
CA ALA A 141 19.50 13.23 -7.40
C ALA A 141 19.65 14.40 -6.41
N HIS A 142 19.52 14.12 -5.12
CA HIS A 142 19.75 15.14 -4.10
C HIS A 142 21.13 15.77 -4.22
N LEU A 143 21.19 17.09 -4.12
CA LEU A 143 22.43 17.86 -4.10
C LEU A 143 23.06 17.87 -2.71
N ASP A 144 22.24 17.73 -1.67
CA ASP A 144 22.66 17.67 -0.28
C ASP A 144 23.46 16.38 -0.03
N GLU A 145 24.63 16.52 0.58
CA GLU A 145 25.55 15.40 0.82
C GLU A 145 25.00 14.41 1.84
N ASP A 146 24.33 14.90 2.88
CA ASP A 146 23.70 14.05 3.90
C ASP A 146 22.60 13.18 3.29
N MET A 147 21.75 13.75 2.43
CA MET A 147 20.71 13.00 1.72
C MET A 147 21.30 11.98 0.75
N ARG A 148 22.37 12.33 0.03
CA ARG A 148 23.08 11.37 -0.83
C ARG A 148 23.70 10.24 -0.02
N GLY A 149 24.31 10.56 1.12
CA GLY A 149 24.84 9.58 2.06
C GLY A 149 23.79 8.65 2.60
N LEU A 150 22.62 9.18 2.99
CA LEU A 150 21.48 8.37 3.43
C LEU A 150 21.03 7.39 2.34
N HIS A 151 20.84 7.85 1.11
CA HIS A 151 20.40 7.01 0.00
C HIS A 151 21.42 5.96 -0.42
N ALA A 152 22.72 6.27 -0.31
CA ALA A 152 23.82 5.34 -0.60
C ALA A 152 24.12 4.38 0.56
N SER A 153 23.52 4.57 1.73
CA SER A 153 23.83 3.79 2.92
C SER A 153 23.40 2.32 2.81
N LYS A 154 24.15 1.42 3.47
CA LYS A 154 23.77 0.01 3.63
C LYS A 154 22.42 -0.17 4.30
N TRP A 155 22.05 0.75 5.20
CA TRP A 155 20.75 0.73 5.86
C TRP A 155 19.62 0.89 4.85
N MET A 156 19.71 1.90 3.97
CA MET A 156 18.72 2.13 2.92
C MET A 156 18.64 0.96 1.93
N ALA A 157 19.81 0.44 1.51
CA ALA A 157 19.88 -0.72 0.62
C ALA A 157 19.23 -1.98 1.24
N ASN A 158 19.42 -2.21 2.54
CA ASN A 158 18.82 -3.33 3.25
C ASN A 158 17.32 -3.13 3.50
N ARG A 159 16.90 -1.90 3.82
CA ARG A 159 15.48 -1.57 4.00
C ARG A 159 14.73 -1.64 2.68
N GLY A 160 15.31 -1.10 1.62
CA GLY A 160 14.73 -1.10 0.27
C GLY A 160 13.45 -0.28 0.14
N THR A 161 13.13 0.61 1.09
CA THR A 161 11.94 1.47 1.10
C THR A 161 12.29 2.85 1.60
N MET A 162 11.61 3.87 1.06
CA MET A 162 11.77 5.26 1.50
C MET A 162 11.20 5.51 2.90
N VAL A 163 11.39 6.72 3.38
CA VAL A 163 10.92 7.20 4.68
C VAL A 163 10.00 8.39 4.47
N GLY A 164 8.82 8.36 5.10
CA GLY A 164 7.86 9.45 5.00
C GLY A 164 7.48 9.79 3.56
N ASP A 165 7.53 11.05 3.21
CA ASP A 165 7.27 11.57 1.87
C ASP A 165 8.52 11.69 0.99
N MET A 166 9.68 11.23 1.46
CA MET A 166 10.95 11.36 0.78
C MET A 166 11.06 10.50 -0.46
N THR A 167 11.85 10.96 -1.43
CA THR A 167 12.23 10.21 -2.63
C THR A 167 13.72 10.34 -2.89
N PRO A 168 14.35 9.53 -3.76
CA PRO A 168 15.76 9.70 -4.14
C PRO A 168 16.05 10.96 -4.96
N PHE A 169 15.03 11.70 -5.37
CA PHE A 169 15.15 12.81 -6.30
C PHE A 169 14.95 14.17 -5.63
N HIS A 170 15.80 15.12 -5.98
CA HIS A 170 15.70 16.48 -5.47
C HIS A 170 14.37 17.13 -5.84
N GLY A 171 13.72 17.74 -4.84
CA GLY A 171 12.46 18.46 -5.01
C GLY A 171 11.25 17.60 -5.32
N VAL A 172 11.39 16.28 -5.42
CA VAL A 172 10.26 15.35 -5.59
C VAL A 172 9.84 14.79 -4.24
N ARG A 173 8.55 14.86 -3.95
CA ARG A 173 7.91 14.26 -2.76
C ARG A 173 6.80 13.30 -3.17
N GLN A 174 6.37 12.44 -2.25
CA GLN A 174 5.18 11.57 -2.44
C GLN A 174 4.04 11.98 -1.51
N VAL A 175 2.81 11.75 -1.95
CA VAL A 175 1.64 11.84 -1.09
C VAL A 175 1.55 10.54 -0.29
N VAL A 176 1.70 10.62 1.03
CA VAL A 176 1.58 9.46 1.91
C VAL A 176 0.10 9.13 2.17
N ALA A 177 -0.19 7.92 2.65
CA ALA A 177 -1.54 7.54 3.07
C ALA A 177 -2.16 8.59 4.02
N ASN A 178 -3.49 8.69 4.02
CA ASN A 178 -4.23 9.69 4.82
C ASN A 178 -4.01 11.15 4.43
N HIS A 179 -3.49 11.39 3.23
CA HIS A 179 -3.34 12.74 2.68
C HIS A 179 -3.87 12.81 1.24
N ARG A 180 -4.24 14.02 0.83
CA ARG A 180 -4.50 14.39 -0.56
C ARG A 180 -3.57 15.54 -0.95
N LEU A 181 -3.34 15.73 -2.22
CA LEU A 181 -2.58 16.88 -2.72
C LEU A 181 -3.54 18.01 -3.10
N ASP A 182 -3.41 19.17 -2.47
CA ASP A 182 -4.02 20.41 -2.96
C ASP A 182 -3.19 20.90 -4.15
N TRP A 183 -3.81 20.92 -5.33
CA TRP A 183 -3.14 21.33 -6.56
C TRP A 183 -2.79 22.82 -6.59
N ALA A 184 -3.60 23.68 -5.97
CA ALA A 184 -3.40 25.13 -6.04
C ALA A 184 -2.07 25.53 -5.41
N VAL A 185 -1.73 24.95 -4.27
CA VAL A 185 -0.51 25.23 -3.51
C VAL A 185 0.53 24.10 -3.61
N LEU A 186 0.22 23.01 -4.29
CA LEU A 186 1.02 21.80 -4.45
C LEU A 186 1.52 21.26 -3.10
N ARG A 187 0.59 21.12 -2.15
CA ARG A 187 0.89 20.71 -0.77
C ARG A 187 -0.04 19.58 -0.33
N PRO A 188 0.49 18.53 0.32
CA PRO A 188 -0.33 17.50 0.94
C PRO A 188 -1.15 18.05 2.10
N GLU A 189 -2.43 17.69 2.13
CA GLU A 189 -3.37 17.97 3.21
C GLU A 189 -3.83 16.67 3.86
N ARG A 190 -3.85 16.62 5.18
CA ARG A 190 -4.31 15.44 5.92
C ARG A 190 -5.81 15.21 5.76
N THR A 191 -6.18 13.99 5.44
CA THR A 191 -7.57 13.56 5.26
C THR A 191 -8.09 12.64 6.37
N PHE A 192 -7.22 12.08 7.21
CA PHE A 192 -7.60 11.20 8.32
C PHE A 192 -6.77 11.53 9.59
N PRO A 193 -7.35 11.49 10.80
CA PRO A 193 -8.77 11.34 11.10
C PRO A 193 -9.56 12.63 10.84
N ARG A 194 -10.81 12.49 10.32
CA ARG A 194 -11.73 13.63 10.11
C ARG A 194 -12.77 13.79 11.22
N LYS A 195 -13.09 12.69 11.87
CA LYS A 195 -14.14 12.58 12.90
C LYS A 195 -13.56 11.86 14.10
N PRO A 196 -14.11 12.07 15.31
CA PRO A 196 -13.76 11.27 16.47
C PRO A 196 -14.00 9.78 16.21
N ARG A 197 -13.09 8.95 16.72
CA ARG A 197 -13.22 7.51 16.69
C ARG A 197 -14.51 7.10 17.39
N ARG A 198 -15.30 6.27 16.73
CA ARG A 198 -16.48 5.63 17.33
C ARG A 198 -16.08 4.22 17.73
N PRO A 199 -15.90 3.93 19.05
CA PRO A 199 -15.54 2.58 19.51
C PRO A 199 -16.55 1.55 19.01
N MET A 200 -16.04 0.40 18.59
CA MET A 200 -16.83 -0.70 18.03
C MET A 200 -16.34 -2.01 18.63
N THR A 201 -17.25 -2.95 18.88
CA THR A 201 -16.86 -4.32 19.25
C THR A 201 -16.24 -5.04 18.07
N SER A 202 -15.37 -6.02 18.32
CA SER A 202 -14.80 -6.82 17.22
C SER A 202 -15.87 -7.58 16.45
N ALA A 203 -16.93 -8.08 17.12
CA ALA A 203 -18.05 -8.71 16.44
C ALA A 203 -18.73 -7.76 15.44
N ALA A 204 -19.09 -6.54 15.86
CA ALA A 204 -19.68 -5.55 14.97
C ALA A 204 -18.75 -5.14 13.80
N ALA A 205 -17.43 -5.10 14.04
CA ALA A 205 -16.46 -4.85 12.98
C ALA A 205 -16.40 -6.03 11.99
N VAL A 206 -16.44 -7.25 12.46
CA VAL A 206 -16.49 -8.47 11.63
C VAL A 206 -17.75 -8.47 10.75
N ASP A 207 -18.93 -8.22 11.34
CA ASP A 207 -20.21 -8.13 10.63
C ASP A 207 -20.21 -7.02 9.55
N TYR A 208 -19.45 -5.96 9.76
CA TYR A 208 -19.29 -4.90 8.77
C TYR A 208 -18.30 -5.29 7.66
N VAL A 209 -17.10 -5.80 8.04
CA VAL A 209 -15.96 -5.99 7.15
C VAL A 209 -16.13 -7.21 6.23
N VAL A 210 -16.56 -8.36 6.78
CA VAL A 210 -16.60 -9.62 6.03
C VAL A 210 -17.45 -9.52 4.77
N PRO A 211 -18.77 -9.15 4.83
CA PRO A 211 -19.59 -9.14 3.64
C PRO A 211 -19.11 -8.13 2.59
N ARG A 212 -18.50 -7.02 3.01
CA ARG A 212 -17.98 -5.98 2.11
C ARG A 212 -16.75 -6.43 1.36
N LEU A 213 -15.80 -7.06 2.03
CA LEU A 213 -14.61 -7.59 1.37
C LEU A 213 -14.93 -8.84 0.52
N GLU A 214 -15.90 -9.67 0.91
CA GLU A 214 -16.43 -10.72 0.04
C GLU A 214 -17.04 -10.15 -1.25
N ASN A 215 -17.79 -9.03 -1.15
CA ASN A 215 -18.32 -8.33 -2.32
C ASN A 215 -17.20 -7.79 -3.23
N VAL A 216 -16.15 -7.19 -2.65
CA VAL A 216 -14.97 -6.73 -3.38
C VAL A 216 -14.30 -7.88 -4.14
N LEU A 217 -14.10 -9.04 -3.50
CA LEU A 217 -13.53 -10.22 -4.16
C LEU A 217 -14.44 -10.78 -5.26
N ALA A 218 -15.75 -10.76 -5.05
CA ALA A 218 -16.72 -11.18 -6.07
C ALA A 218 -16.67 -10.27 -7.31
N GLN A 219 -16.52 -8.96 -7.13
CA GLN A 219 -16.31 -8.01 -8.22
C GLN A 219 -14.98 -8.28 -8.94
N ALA A 220 -13.89 -8.50 -8.19
CA ALA A 220 -12.58 -8.76 -8.75
C ALA A 220 -12.57 -9.96 -9.70
N VAL A 221 -13.14 -11.10 -9.29
CA VAL A 221 -13.21 -12.32 -10.12
C VAL A 221 -14.23 -12.26 -11.25
N LYS A 222 -15.12 -11.27 -11.24
CA LYS A 222 -16.06 -11.01 -12.34
C LYS A 222 -15.37 -10.29 -13.51
N HIS A 223 -14.42 -9.42 -13.20
CA HIS A 223 -13.82 -8.52 -14.16
C HIS A 223 -12.41 -8.92 -14.58
N ARG A 224 -11.73 -9.82 -13.81
CA ARG A 224 -10.34 -10.21 -14.05
C ARG A 224 -10.07 -11.68 -13.76
N GLN A 225 -9.02 -12.20 -14.36
CA GLN A 225 -8.42 -13.47 -13.94
C GLN A 225 -7.61 -13.21 -12.65
N VAL A 226 -7.97 -13.89 -11.57
CA VAL A 226 -7.43 -13.60 -10.25
C VAL A 226 -6.48 -14.69 -9.77
N ASN A 227 -5.28 -14.28 -9.40
CA ASN A 227 -4.34 -15.06 -8.60
C ASN A 227 -4.33 -14.56 -7.16
N MET A 228 -4.01 -15.39 -6.17
CA MET A 228 -3.90 -15.00 -4.77
C MET A 228 -2.67 -15.60 -4.12
N ALA A 229 -1.80 -14.74 -3.59
CA ALA A 229 -0.61 -15.14 -2.88
C ALA A 229 -0.96 -15.64 -1.47
N LEU A 230 -0.43 -16.82 -1.09
CA LEU A 230 -0.63 -17.42 0.23
C LEU A 230 0.70 -17.66 0.94
N THR A 231 0.66 -17.55 2.26
CA THR A 231 1.73 -17.89 3.21
C THR A 231 1.12 -18.50 4.48
N ALA A 232 1.95 -18.85 5.45
CA ALA A 232 1.49 -19.31 6.76
C ALA A 232 0.87 -18.21 7.63
N GLY A 233 0.96 -16.94 7.21
CA GLY A 233 0.66 -15.76 8.01
C GLY A 233 -0.83 -15.43 8.15
N TRP A 234 -1.13 -14.54 9.09
CA TRP A 234 -2.48 -14.02 9.35
C TRP A 234 -3.07 -13.30 8.14
N ASP A 235 -2.30 -12.41 7.50
CA ASP A 235 -2.80 -11.50 6.48
C ASP A 235 -3.25 -12.25 5.20
N SER A 236 -2.45 -13.20 4.74
CA SER A 236 -2.83 -14.04 3.61
C SER A 236 -3.99 -14.99 3.95
N ARG A 237 -4.04 -15.49 5.20
CA ARG A 237 -5.13 -16.37 5.64
C ARG A 237 -6.48 -15.67 5.74
N ILE A 238 -6.53 -14.40 6.21
CA ILE A 238 -7.77 -13.62 6.20
C ILE A 238 -8.24 -13.43 4.76
N THR A 239 -7.34 -13.07 3.85
CA THR A 239 -7.68 -12.86 2.45
C THR A 239 -8.17 -14.16 1.80
N LEU A 240 -7.54 -15.30 2.14
CA LEU A 240 -8.02 -16.63 1.75
C LEU A 240 -9.43 -16.90 2.31
N ALA A 241 -9.68 -16.64 3.59
CA ALA A 241 -10.97 -16.85 4.22
C ALA A 241 -12.09 -16.09 3.51
N LEU A 242 -11.87 -14.81 3.24
CA LEU A 242 -12.81 -13.94 2.53
C LEU A 242 -13.08 -14.41 1.09
N SER A 243 -12.19 -15.20 0.49
CA SER A 243 -12.35 -15.71 -0.88
C SER A 243 -13.21 -16.98 -0.98
N ARG A 244 -13.69 -17.56 0.14
CA ARG A 244 -14.40 -18.83 0.18
C ARG A 244 -15.49 -18.96 -0.89
N LYS A 245 -16.33 -17.93 -1.04
CA LYS A 245 -17.46 -17.91 -1.97
C LYS A 245 -17.07 -17.91 -3.45
N VAL A 246 -15.86 -17.50 -3.75
CA VAL A 246 -15.33 -17.37 -5.12
C VAL A 246 -14.08 -18.22 -5.35
N LYS A 247 -13.74 -19.13 -4.44
CA LYS A 247 -12.52 -19.92 -4.45
C LYS A 247 -12.26 -20.68 -5.75
N SER A 248 -13.29 -21.14 -6.43
CA SER A 248 -13.17 -21.86 -7.71
C SER A 248 -12.73 -20.97 -8.89
N LYS A 249 -12.77 -19.64 -8.72
CA LYS A 249 -12.38 -18.65 -9.73
C LYS A 249 -11.01 -18.03 -9.46
N ILE A 250 -10.30 -18.48 -8.42
CA ILE A 250 -9.02 -17.95 -7.98
C ILE A 250 -7.96 -19.02 -8.09
N ARG A 251 -6.79 -18.67 -8.63
CA ARG A 251 -5.59 -19.50 -8.61
C ARG A 251 -4.75 -19.12 -7.40
N TYR A 252 -4.62 -20.01 -6.42
CA TYR A 252 -3.81 -19.75 -5.23
C TYR A 252 -2.39 -20.23 -5.44
N TYR A 253 -1.43 -19.44 -4.97
CA TYR A 253 -0.03 -19.78 -5.14
C TYR A 253 0.83 -19.32 -3.95
N THR A 254 1.99 -19.98 -3.82
CA THR A 254 3.09 -19.54 -2.96
C THR A 254 4.37 -19.53 -3.78
N ILE A 255 5.24 -18.53 -3.59
CA ILE A 255 6.54 -18.46 -4.25
C ILE A 255 7.57 -19.15 -3.36
N GLN A 256 8.20 -20.20 -3.90
CA GLN A 256 9.34 -20.86 -3.28
C GLN A 256 10.63 -20.15 -3.67
N HIS A 257 11.28 -19.51 -2.70
CA HIS A 257 12.59 -18.92 -2.93
C HIS A 257 13.67 -20.01 -3.03
N GLN A 258 14.72 -19.72 -3.79
CA GLN A 258 15.83 -20.63 -3.96
C GLN A 258 16.43 -21.07 -2.61
N GLY A 259 16.62 -22.37 -2.43
CA GLY A 259 17.15 -22.96 -1.20
C GLY A 259 16.16 -23.10 -0.04
N VAL A 260 14.88 -22.73 -0.23
CA VAL A 260 13.84 -22.93 0.78
C VAL A 260 13.19 -24.29 0.61
N ASP A 261 13.19 -25.09 1.69
CA ASP A 261 12.58 -26.42 1.73
C ASP A 261 11.06 -26.35 1.59
N LEU A 262 10.44 -27.32 0.91
CA LEU A 262 8.99 -27.45 0.76
C LEU A 262 8.25 -27.65 2.09
N GLU A 263 8.92 -28.13 3.12
CA GLU A 263 8.37 -28.26 4.48
C GLU A 263 8.44 -26.95 5.28
N PHE A 264 9.06 -25.90 4.73
CA PHE A 264 9.01 -24.56 5.34
C PHE A 264 7.55 -24.09 5.51
N PRO A 265 7.16 -23.56 6.67
CA PRO A 265 5.75 -23.27 6.98
C PRO A 265 5.00 -22.47 5.93
N ASP A 266 5.65 -21.48 5.29
CA ASP A 266 5.00 -20.66 4.24
C ASP A 266 4.65 -21.46 2.97
N LEU A 267 5.27 -22.61 2.75
CA LEU A 267 5.00 -23.52 1.62
C LEU A 267 4.10 -24.68 2.04
N ALA A 268 4.40 -25.31 3.18
CA ALA A 268 3.70 -26.49 3.66
C ALA A 268 2.25 -26.19 4.07
N LEU A 269 2.00 -25.06 4.77
CA LEU A 269 0.67 -24.75 5.28
C LEU A 269 -0.34 -24.36 4.18
N PRO A 270 -0.04 -23.51 3.18
CA PRO A 270 -0.94 -23.30 2.06
C PRO A 270 -1.29 -24.60 1.32
N ARG A 271 -0.31 -25.48 1.13
CA ARG A 271 -0.52 -26.83 0.57
C ARG A 271 -1.44 -27.69 1.45
N ALA A 272 -1.27 -27.64 2.77
CA ALA A 272 -2.14 -28.38 3.70
C ALA A 272 -3.57 -27.79 3.71
N MET A 273 -3.71 -26.47 3.71
CA MET A 273 -5.01 -25.77 3.67
C MET A 273 -5.77 -26.01 2.36
N SER A 274 -5.09 -26.38 1.27
CA SER A 274 -5.78 -26.65 -0.01
C SER A 274 -6.75 -27.84 0.09
N LYS A 275 -6.63 -28.70 1.11
CA LYS A 275 -7.58 -29.76 1.44
C LYS A 275 -8.98 -29.21 1.76
N GLU A 276 -9.10 -27.92 2.10
CA GLU A 276 -10.37 -27.22 2.29
C GLU A 276 -11.07 -26.88 0.96
N GLY A 277 -10.55 -27.40 -0.16
CA GLY A 277 -11.21 -27.42 -1.48
C GLY A 277 -10.90 -26.23 -2.36
N PHE A 278 -9.63 -25.82 -2.43
CA PHE A 278 -9.13 -24.90 -3.45
C PHE A 278 -7.84 -25.45 -4.09
N VAL A 279 -7.51 -24.96 -5.30
CA VAL A 279 -6.30 -25.39 -6.02
C VAL A 279 -5.14 -24.47 -5.65
N HIS A 280 -4.06 -25.06 -5.12
CA HIS A 280 -2.84 -24.34 -4.75
C HIS A 280 -1.65 -24.83 -5.56
N GLN A 281 -0.80 -23.92 -6.01
CA GLN A 281 0.44 -24.22 -6.72
C GLN A 281 1.64 -23.55 -6.07
N ILE A 282 2.81 -24.16 -6.18
CA ILE A 282 4.08 -23.58 -5.79
C ILE A 282 4.77 -23.08 -7.05
N LEU A 283 5.12 -21.79 -7.07
CA LEU A 283 5.91 -21.17 -8.13
C LEU A 283 7.36 -21.09 -7.66
N THR A 284 8.29 -21.61 -8.43
CA THR A 284 9.72 -21.55 -8.10
C THR A 284 10.29 -20.21 -8.56
N ASP A 285 11.03 -19.56 -7.67
CA ASP A 285 11.79 -18.34 -7.98
C ASP A 285 13.03 -18.73 -8.80
N SER A 286 12.84 -18.81 -10.11
CA SER A 286 13.84 -19.29 -11.07
C SER A 286 14.30 -18.19 -12.04
N VAL A 287 14.17 -16.92 -11.67
CA VAL A 287 14.55 -15.84 -12.58
C VAL A 287 16.05 -15.76 -12.72
N GLU A 288 16.49 -16.20 -13.87
CA GLU A 288 17.84 -15.91 -14.34
C GLU A 288 17.97 -14.39 -14.58
N GLU A 289 19.05 -13.80 -14.07
CA GLU A 289 19.43 -12.40 -14.38
C GLU A 289 19.58 -12.16 -15.90
N GLY A 290 19.56 -13.24 -16.70
CA GLY A 290 19.62 -13.26 -18.14
C GLY A 290 18.28 -13.03 -18.87
N HIS A 291 17.13 -12.96 -18.19
CA HIS A 291 15.86 -12.70 -18.88
C HIS A 291 15.89 -11.33 -19.55
N PRO A 292 15.59 -11.21 -20.86
CA PRO A 292 15.72 -9.94 -21.59
C PRO A 292 14.90 -8.79 -20.98
N ASP A 293 13.75 -9.09 -20.43
CA ASP A 293 12.87 -8.08 -19.81
C ASP A 293 13.32 -7.67 -18.39
N TRP A 294 14.15 -8.48 -17.72
CA TRP A 294 14.65 -8.18 -16.38
C TRP A 294 15.37 -6.84 -16.30
N ARG A 295 16.30 -6.58 -17.23
CA ARG A 295 17.05 -5.32 -17.25
C ARG A 295 16.12 -4.14 -17.50
N VAL A 296 15.20 -4.26 -18.49
CA VAL A 296 14.24 -3.22 -18.80
C VAL A 296 13.39 -2.85 -17.60
N VAL A 297 12.87 -3.83 -16.89
CA VAL A 297 12.02 -3.59 -15.72
C VAL A 297 12.85 -3.02 -14.58
N ARG A 298 14.02 -3.60 -14.26
CA ARG A 298 14.93 -3.08 -13.24
C ARG A 298 15.29 -1.61 -13.48
N ASP A 299 15.65 -1.27 -14.72
CA ASP A 299 16.08 0.08 -15.07
C ASP A 299 14.90 1.08 -15.11
N SER A 300 13.67 0.56 -15.20
CA SER A 300 12.44 1.35 -15.11
C SER A 300 12.06 1.70 -13.67
N LEU A 301 12.52 0.95 -12.66
CA LEU A 301 12.18 1.20 -11.27
C LEU A 301 12.73 2.54 -10.80
N SER A 302 11.87 3.39 -10.26
CA SER A 302 12.23 4.70 -9.72
C SER A 302 12.67 4.63 -8.25
N MET A 303 12.14 3.64 -7.53
CA MET A 303 12.35 3.42 -6.11
C MET A 303 12.82 1.98 -5.93
N ALA A 304 14.14 1.76 -5.93
CA ALA A 304 14.70 0.42 -6.02
C ALA A 304 14.50 -0.41 -4.75
N ASN A 305 13.71 -1.47 -4.86
CA ASN A 305 13.82 -2.63 -3.97
C ASN A 305 13.88 -3.92 -4.81
N TYR A 306 15.05 -4.20 -5.35
CA TYR A 306 15.25 -5.33 -6.27
C TYR A 306 14.93 -6.69 -5.64
N LYS A 307 15.20 -6.88 -4.34
CA LYS A 307 15.10 -8.20 -3.70
C LYS A 307 13.69 -8.76 -3.67
N ARG A 308 12.67 -7.90 -3.48
CA ARG A 308 11.26 -8.35 -3.43
C ARG A 308 10.64 -8.47 -4.81
N PHE A 309 11.06 -7.63 -5.71
CA PHE A 309 10.62 -7.63 -7.07
C PHE A 309 11.00 -8.94 -7.81
N HIS A 310 12.17 -9.48 -7.52
CA HIS A 310 12.66 -10.75 -8.09
C HIS A 310 11.62 -11.88 -8.00
N SER A 311 11.00 -12.04 -6.84
CA SER A 311 10.04 -13.12 -6.59
C SER A 311 8.81 -13.10 -7.49
N PHE A 312 8.38 -11.93 -7.94
CA PHE A 312 7.20 -11.82 -8.81
C PHE A 312 7.53 -12.02 -10.29
N PHE A 313 8.82 -11.96 -10.62
CA PHE A 313 9.25 -12.11 -12.01
C PHE A 313 9.02 -13.53 -12.55
N CYS A 314 8.98 -14.53 -11.67
CA CYS A 314 8.63 -15.90 -12.03
C CYS A 314 7.21 -16.06 -12.60
N MET A 315 6.32 -15.10 -12.32
CA MET A 315 4.96 -15.07 -12.87
C MET A 315 4.87 -14.34 -14.21
N PHE A 316 5.89 -13.58 -14.60
CA PHE A 316 5.85 -12.69 -15.75
C PHE A 316 5.64 -13.42 -17.10
N PRO A 317 6.27 -14.59 -17.37
CA PRO A 317 6.09 -15.29 -18.62
C PRO A 317 4.64 -15.71 -18.91
N GLU A 318 3.88 -15.99 -17.86
CA GLU A 318 2.50 -16.47 -17.95
C GLU A 318 1.45 -15.39 -17.68
N TYR A 319 1.91 -14.21 -17.25
CA TYR A 319 1.00 -13.12 -16.85
C TYR A 319 0.35 -12.47 -18.06
N GLN A 320 -0.97 -12.32 -17.99
CA GLN A 320 -1.77 -11.65 -19.03
C GLN A 320 -2.25 -10.28 -18.53
N PRO A 321 -2.51 -9.30 -19.43
CA PRO A 321 -2.94 -7.95 -19.04
C PRO A 321 -4.23 -7.89 -18.21
N ASP A 322 -5.11 -8.87 -18.35
CA ASP A 322 -6.35 -8.99 -17.61
C ASP A 322 -6.20 -9.73 -16.26
N GLN A 323 -4.99 -10.22 -15.96
CA GLN A 323 -4.70 -10.90 -14.70
C GLN A 323 -4.40 -9.91 -13.58
N MET A 324 -4.73 -10.34 -12.36
CA MET A 324 -4.48 -9.58 -11.15
C MET A 324 -4.06 -10.53 -10.01
N THR A 325 -3.10 -10.12 -9.21
CA THR A 325 -2.71 -10.84 -8.00
C THR A 325 -3.24 -10.16 -6.75
N ILE A 326 -4.00 -10.89 -5.95
CA ILE A 326 -4.46 -10.45 -4.64
C ILE A 326 -3.38 -10.76 -3.61
N VAL A 327 -3.10 -9.77 -2.75
CA VAL A 327 -2.16 -9.88 -1.65
C VAL A 327 -2.84 -9.51 -0.32
N GLY A 328 -2.41 -10.14 0.77
CA GLY A 328 -2.93 -9.88 2.11
C GLY A 328 -2.36 -8.64 2.80
N THR A 329 -1.49 -7.89 2.14
CA THR A 329 -0.90 -6.66 2.71
C THR A 329 -1.98 -5.61 2.99
N VAL A 330 -1.61 -4.56 3.74
CA VAL A 330 -2.50 -3.47 4.21
C VAL A 330 -3.38 -3.88 5.40
N SER A 331 -3.85 -5.13 5.49
CA SER A 331 -4.61 -5.59 6.66
C SER A 331 -3.85 -5.32 7.97
N GLU A 332 -2.53 -5.38 7.95
CA GLU A 332 -1.64 -5.18 9.11
C GLU A 332 -1.75 -3.80 9.78
N VAL A 333 -2.36 -2.79 9.13
CA VAL A 333 -2.78 -1.54 9.79
C VAL A 333 -3.66 -1.82 11.01
N ALA A 334 -4.51 -2.83 10.91
CA ALA A 334 -5.41 -3.21 11.99
C ALA A 334 -4.72 -3.93 13.16
N LYS A 335 -3.48 -4.42 12.99
CA LYS A 335 -2.69 -4.98 14.08
C LYS A 335 -1.96 -3.88 14.86
N ASN A 336 -1.75 -4.06 16.16
CA ASN A 336 -0.84 -3.24 16.93
C ASN A 336 0.61 -3.57 16.56
N TYR A 337 1.00 -3.20 15.34
CA TYR A 337 2.29 -3.58 14.77
C TYR A 337 3.45 -2.91 15.50
N LEU A 338 3.31 -1.60 15.77
CA LEU A 338 4.24 -0.83 16.59
C LEU A 338 3.80 -0.92 18.04
N GLU A 339 4.64 -1.57 18.85
CA GLU A 339 4.33 -1.80 20.25
C GLU A 339 4.53 -0.55 21.11
N HIS A 340 3.87 -0.55 22.28
CA HIS A 340 3.73 0.58 23.19
C HIS A 340 5.05 1.23 23.62
N ILE A 341 5.48 2.22 22.87
CA ILE A 341 6.46 3.22 23.31
C ILE A 341 5.71 4.55 23.38
N PRO A 342 5.76 5.28 24.50
CA PRO A 342 5.17 6.62 24.56
C PRO A 342 5.82 7.52 23.50
N ILE A 343 5.07 7.90 22.47
CA ILE A 343 5.56 8.80 21.42
C ILE A 343 5.26 10.24 21.82
N ARG A 344 6.31 11.07 21.96
CA ARG A 344 6.20 12.49 22.31
C ARG A 344 6.98 13.40 21.35
N THR A 345 7.99 12.88 20.64
CA THR A 345 8.88 13.61 19.75
C THR A 345 9.11 12.81 18.47
N GLY A 346 9.66 13.45 17.43
CA GLY A 346 10.08 12.76 16.21
C GLY A 346 11.08 11.63 16.47
N LEU A 347 12.02 11.83 17.39
CA LEU A 347 12.97 10.79 17.78
C LEU A 347 12.25 9.53 18.32
N HIS A 348 11.20 9.69 19.13
CA HIS A 348 10.41 8.56 19.58
C HIS A 348 9.68 7.86 18.44
N ALA A 349 9.19 8.62 17.44
CA ALA A 349 8.56 8.05 16.24
C ALA A 349 9.57 7.28 15.40
N VAL A 350 10.77 7.84 15.17
CA VAL A 350 11.89 7.20 14.44
C VAL A 350 12.26 5.86 15.10
N ARG A 351 12.43 5.85 16.42
CA ARG A 351 12.75 4.62 17.17
C ARG A 351 11.61 3.59 17.15
N ALA A 352 10.36 4.05 17.30
CA ALA A 352 9.19 3.16 17.23
C ALA A 352 9.04 2.49 15.88
N ALA A 353 9.33 3.19 14.80
CA ALA A 353 9.31 2.67 13.43
C ALA A 353 10.60 1.95 13.02
N HIS A 354 11.54 1.74 13.96
CA HIS A 354 12.85 1.11 13.70
C HIS A 354 13.65 1.75 12.55
N LEU A 355 13.59 3.08 12.49
CA LEU A 355 14.31 3.87 11.50
C LEU A 355 15.68 4.31 12.04
N VAL A 356 16.56 4.73 11.13
CA VAL A 356 17.86 5.30 11.48
C VAL A 356 17.70 6.74 11.97
N GLU A 357 18.50 7.13 12.96
CA GLU A 357 18.53 8.49 13.53
C GLU A 357 19.36 9.42 12.63
N HIS A 358 18.82 9.74 11.43
CA HIS A 358 19.42 10.67 10.48
C HIS A 358 18.75 12.05 10.58
N PRO A 359 19.47 13.18 10.48
CA PRO A 359 18.89 14.52 10.63
C PRO A 359 17.65 14.77 9.79
N ALA A 360 17.66 14.45 8.50
CA ALA A 360 16.51 14.64 7.62
C ALA A 360 15.30 13.77 8.02
N ILE A 361 15.54 12.57 8.55
CA ILE A 361 14.46 11.68 9.05
C ILE A 361 13.87 12.24 10.35
N LEU A 362 14.71 12.71 11.25
CA LEU A 362 14.29 13.34 12.50
C LEU A 362 13.46 14.59 12.24
N ASP A 363 13.91 15.47 11.35
CA ASP A 363 13.19 16.70 10.97
C ASP A 363 11.82 16.37 10.37
N TYR A 364 11.73 15.39 9.46
CA TYR A 364 10.46 14.92 8.93
C TYR A 364 9.50 14.45 10.04
N PHE A 365 9.98 13.64 10.97
CA PHE A 365 9.13 13.12 12.03
C PHE A 365 8.82 14.12 13.14
N ASP A 366 9.65 15.13 13.36
CA ASP A 366 9.30 16.25 14.26
C ASP A 366 8.15 17.07 13.65
N GLY A 367 8.20 17.36 12.34
CA GLY A 367 7.08 17.96 11.60
C GLY A 367 5.82 17.10 11.65
N TRP A 368 5.95 15.79 11.39
CA TRP A 368 4.84 14.83 11.45
C TRP A 368 4.21 14.76 12.85
N MET A 369 5.01 14.71 13.91
CA MET A 369 4.52 14.70 15.29
C MET A 369 3.79 15.99 15.64
N LYS A 370 4.30 17.14 15.20
CA LYS A 370 3.67 18.46 15.44
C LYS A 370 2.29 18.58 14.77
N ASP A 371 2.15 18.08 13.55
CA ASP A 371 0.89 18.11 12.81
C ASP A 371 -0.07 17.00 13.23
N SER A 372 0.41 15.76 13.31
CA SER A 372 -0.42 14.56 13.38
C SER A 372 -0.85 14.21 14.81
N ALA A 373 0.08 14.25 15.76
CA ALA A 373 -0.17 13.71 17.11
C ALA A 373 -1.31 14.42 17.86
N PRO A 374 -1.47 15.76 17.80
CA PRO A 374 -2.59 16.43 18.46
C PRO A 374 -3.95 16.02 17.89
N ARG A 375 -4.07 15.96 16.54
CA ARG A 375 -5.32 15.60 15.84
C ARG A 375 -5.72 14.15 16.14
N VAL A 376 -4.74 13.24 16.10
CA VAL A 376 -4.96 11.82 16.35
C VAL A 376 -5.43 11.58 17.78
N LYS A 377 -4.78 12.21 18.76
CA LYS A 377 -5.18 12.13 20.17
C LYS A 377 -6.57 12.70 20.41
N ALA A 378 -6.86 13.88 19.83
CA ALA A 378 -8.18 14.50 19.95
C ALA A 378 -9.29 13.64 19.34
N SER A 379 -8.97 12.86 18.31
CA SER A 379 -9.91 11.94 17.65
C SER A 379 -10.00 10.57 18.34
N GLY A 380 -9.21 10.30 19.38
CA GLY A 380 -9.25 9.03 20.13
C GLY A 380 -8.57 7.85 19.44
N TYR A 381 -7.83 8.09 18.34
CA TYR A 381 -6.98 7.06 17.71
C TYR A 381 -5.60 7.00 18.38
N ARG A 382 -4.88 5.92 18.12
CA ARG A 382 -3.50 5.77 18.60
C ARG A 382 -2.53 6.38 17.58
N VAL A 383 -1.59 7.19 18.09
CA VAL A 383 -0.53 7.78 17.25
C VAL A 383 0.31 6.70 16.56
N LEU A 384 0.58 5.59 17.25
CA LEU A 384 1.32 4.44 16.71
C LEU A 384 0.62 3.75 15.53
N ASP A 385 -0.72 3.66 15.56
CA ASP A 385 -1.46 3.06 14.46
C ASP A 385 -1.35 3.92 13.19
N LEU A 386 -1.40 5.25 13.34
CA LEU A 386 -1.19 6.16 12.20
C LEU A 386 0.27 6.19 11.75
N LEU A 387 1.22 6.14 12.67
CA LEU A 387 2.63 6.04 12.32
C LEU A 387 2.90 4.81 11.45
N HIS A 388 2.37 3.66 11.86
CA HIS A 388 2.47 2.43 11.07
C HIS A 388 1.78 2.57 9.70
N TRP A 389 0.57 3.09 9.66
CA TRP A 389 -0.17 3.28 8.42
C TRP A 389 0.56 4.23 7.45
N GLU A 390 0.95 5.40 7.91
CA GLU A 390 1.55 6.44 7.06
C GLU A 390 3.03 6.19 6.75
N GLN A 391 3.76 5.51 7.62
CA GLN A 391 5.18 5.22 7.43
C GLN A 391 5.42 3.85 6.80
N ASP A 392 4.95 2.78 7.43
CA ASP A 392 5.31 1.44 6.98
C ASP A 392 4.44 1.00 5.80
N ILE A 393 3.11 1.19 5.88
CA ILE A 393 2.22 0.77 4.81
C ILE A 393 2.46 1.59 3.55
N THR A 394 2.56 2.91 3.65
CA THR A 394 2.90 3.75 2.48
C THR A 394 4.21 3.32 1.83
N ASN A 395 5.28 3.15 2.63
CA ASN A 395 6.62 2.98 2.07
C ASN A 395 6.99 1.51 1.84
N PHE A 396 6.35 0.57 2.55
CA PHE A 396 6.59 -0.85 2.38
C PHE A 396 5.58 -1.50 1.44
N ALA A 397 4.29 -1.53 1.81
CA ALA A 397 3.26 -2.14 0.99
C ALA A 397 3.02 -1.35 -0.30
N GLY A 398 2.87 -0.03 -0.19
CA GLY A 398 2.62 0.85 -1.34
C GLY A 398 3.79 0.90 -2.33
N SER A 399 5.04 1.03 -1.86
CA SER A 399 6.20 1.00 -2.78
C SER A 399 6.46 -0.39 -3.34
N GLY A 400 6.21 -1.44 -2.54
CA GLY A 400 6.24 -2.82 -3.03
C GLY A 400 5.22 -3.06 -4.13
N ALA A 401 4.00 -2.56 -3.96
CA ALA A 401 2.96 -2.59 -4.95
C ALA A 401 3.36 -1.89 -6.24
N GLN A 402 3.86 -0.67 -6.16
CA GLN A 402 4.32 0.08 -7.31
C GLN A 402 5.40 -0.68 -8.08
N ASN A 403 6.42 -1.19 -7.40
CA ASN A 403 7.49 -1.94 -8.05
C ASN A 403 6.99 -3.24 -8.68
N THR A 404 6.09 -3.94 -8.00
CA THR A 404 5.53 -5.20 -8.50
C THR A 404 4.61 -4.98 -9.69
N ASN A 405 3.91 -3.86 -9.75
CA ASN A 405 3.02 -3.51 -10.87
C ASN A 405 3.74 -3.36 -12.22
N PHE A 406 5.07 -3.26 -12.24
CA PHE A 406 5.84 -3.39 -13.49
C PHE A 406 5.81 -4.82 -14.07
N VAL A 407 5.52 -5.80 -13.24
CA VAL A 407 5.55 -7.23 -13.61
C VAL A 407 4.17 -7.84 -13.56
N VAL A 408 3.45 -7.63 -12.45
CA VAL A 408 2.11 -8.19 -12.22
C VAL A 408 1.23 -7.14 -11.56
N HIS A 409 -0.04 -7.06 -11.96
CA HIS A 409 -1.00 -6.19 -11.29
C HIS A 409 -1.30 -6.75 -9.92
N GLN A 410 -0.99 -5.98 -8.89
CA GLN A 410 -1.38 -6.31 -7.51
C GLN A 410 -2.67 -5.60 -7.10
N PHE A 411 -3.34 -6.19 -6.14
CA PHE A 411 -4.53 -5.67 -5.51
C PHE A 411 -4.57 -6.08 -4.04
N ALA A 412 -4.81 -5.13 -3.15
CA ALA A 412 -4.97 -5.39 -1.71
C ALA A 412 -6.40 -5.05 -1.29
N PRO A 413 -7.26 -6.04 -1.00
CA PRO A 413 -8.67 -5.81 -0.66
C PRO A 413 -8.88 -4.93 0.58
N PHE A 414 -7.92 -4.92 1.50
CA PHE A 414 -7.96 -4.09 2.70
C PHE A 414 -7.60 -2.63 2.45
N SER A 415 -7.17 -2.23 1.24
CA SER A 415 -6.88 -0.83 0.92
C SER A 415 -8.16 -0.03 0.71
N SER A 416 -8.88 0.21 1.80
CA SER A 416 -10.09 1.04 1.89
C SER A 416 -10.06 1.82 3.19
N GLY A 417 -10.21 3.15 3.11
CA GLY A 417 -10.25 4.02 4.29
C GLY A 417 -11.31 3.57 5.29
N LYS A 418 -12.50 3.19 4.81
CA LYS A 418 -13.61 2.76 5.66
C LYS A 418 -13.37 1.41 6.34
N ILE A 419 -12.77 0.46 5.66
CA ILE A 419 -12.39 -0.84 6.27
C ILE A 419 -11.34 -0.61 7.37
N LEU A 420 -10.29 0.15 7.08
CA LEU A 420 -9.22 0.42 8.05
C LEU A 420 -9.73 1.24 9.24
N GLU A 421 -10.55 2.27 9.02
CA GLU A 421 -11.22 3.03 10.08
C GLU A 421 -12.03 2.10 11.01
N THR A 422 -12.83 1.20 10.42
CA THR A 422 -13.67 0.24 11.16
C THR A 422 -12.81 -0.68 12.03
N LEU A 423 -11.74 -1.25 11.46
CA LEU A 423 -10.84 -2.14 12.18
C LEU A 423 -10.07 -1.41 13.30
N LEU A 424 -9.65 -0.17 13.07
CA LEU A 424 -8.99 0.67 14.08
C LEU A 424 -9.96 1.13 15.21
N ALA A 425 -11.27 1.07 14.99
CA ALA A 425 -12.26 1.37 16.02
C ALA A 425 -12.44 0.26 17.05
N THR A 426 -11.91 -0.95 16.79
CA THR A 426 -12.00 -2.10 17.72
C THR A 426 -11.03 -1.99 18.90
N PRO A 427 -11.25 -2.78 19.97
CA PRO A 427 -10.38 -2.76 21.15
C PRO A 427 -8.93 -3.08 20.83
N THR A 428 -8.01 -2.28 21.34
CA THR A 428 -6.58 -2.39 21.06
C THR A 428 -5.98 -3.74 21.49
N ASN A 429 -6.47 -4.29 22.62
CA ASN A 429 -6.02 -5.59 23.13
C ASN A 429 -6.47 -6.79 22.26
N GLU A 430 -7.44 -6.62 21.38
CA GLU A 430 -7.89 -7.64 20.43
C GLU A 430 -7.15 -7.56 19.08
N ARG A 431 -6.35 -6.51 18.89
CA ARG A 431 -5.53 -6.24 17.71
C ARG A 431 -4.04 -6.55 17.92
N ASP A 432 -3.70 -7.40 18.89
CA ASP A 432 -2.30 -7.76 19.18
C ASP A 432 -1.61 -8.36 17.93
N LYS A 433 -0.35 -7.99 17.73
CA LYS A 433 0.44 -8.43 16.56
C LYS A 433 0.60 -9.96 16.48
N TYR A 434 0.77 -10.62 17.62
CA TYR A 434 1.06 -12.06 17.70
C TYR A 434 -0.16 -12.90 18.03
N ILE A 435 -1.14 -12.32 18.71
CA ILE A 435 -2.40 -12.96 19.12
C ILE A 435 -3.58 -12.05 18.69
N PRO A 436 -3.79 -11.85 17.40
CA PRO A 436 -4.80 -10.92 16.90
C PRO A 436 -6.20 -11.57 16.94
N LYS A 437 -6.87 -11.50 18.07
CA LYS A 437 -8.23 -12.08 18.27
C LYS A 437 -9.23 -11.58 17.22
N MET A 438 -9.12 -10.33 16.81
CA MET A 438 -10.01 -9.81 15.78
C MET A 438 -9.77 -10.50 14.41
N TYR A 439 -8.52 -10.83 14.08
CA TYR A 439 -8.21 -11.57 12.85
C TYR A 439 -8.76 -13.00 12.91
N GLU A 440 -8.63 -13.65 14.06
CA GLU A 440 -9.23 -14.94 14.31
C GLU A 440 -10.74 -14.88 14.07
N GLN A 441 -11.44 -13.87 14.60
CA GLN A 441 -12.88 -13.69 14.39
C GLN A 441 -13.24 -13.45 12.93
N LEU A 442 -12.46 -12.67 12.17
CA LEU A 442 -12.67 -12.48 10.73
C LEU A 442 -12.56 -13.82 9.96
N ILE A 443 -11.57 -14.65 10.29
CA ILE A 443 -11.38 -15.96 9.65
C ILE A 443 -12.53 -16.90 10.03
N LEU A 444 -12.88 -16.98 11.31
CA LEU A 444 -13.97 -17.82 11.79
C LEU A 444 -15.32 -17.46 11.16
N ALA A 445 -15.58 -16.18 10.95
CA ALA A 445 -16.80 -15.71 10.30
C ALA A 445 -16.85 -16.04 8.80
N ALA A 446 -15.70 -15.98 8.10
CA ALA A 446 -15.64 -16.19 6.66
C ALA A 446 -15.37 -17.65 6.26
N TRP A 447 -14.43 -18.33 6.95
CA TRP A 447 -14.03 -19.72 6.64
C TRP A 447 -13.42 -20.40 7.87
N PRO A 448 -14.25 -20.90 8.83
CA PRO A 448 -13.76 -21.39 10.11
C PRO A 448 -12.79 -22.57 10.01
N GLU A 449 -12.93 -23.44 8.99
CA GLU A 449 -12.08 -24.62 8.81
C GLU A 449 -10.59 -24.27 8.66
N LEU A 450 -10.25 -23.05 8.18
CA LEU A 450 -8.88 -22.60 8.07
C LEU A 450 -8.18 -22.43 9.45
N MET A 451 -8.93 -22.30 10.54
CA MET A 451 -8.37 -22.22 11.88
C MET A 451 -7.94 -23.60 12.45
N ASN A 452 -8.26 -24.70 11.78
CA ASN A 452 -7.71 -26.03 12.10
C ASN A 452 -6.21 -26.15 11.78
N HIS A 453 -5.66 -25.22 11.00
CA HIS A 453 -4.25 -25.16 10.63
C HIS A 453 -3.51 -24.12 11.48
N PRO A 454 -2.27 -24.40 11.94
CA PRO A 454 -1.49 -23.42 12.71
C PRO A 454 -1.20 -22.16 11.90
N VAL A 455 -1.02 -21.02 12.59
CA VAL A 455 -0.69 -19.73 11.97
C VAL A 455 0.70 -19.30 12.42
N ASN A 456 1.57 -18.97 11.47
CA ASN A 456 2.97 -18.57 11.75
C ASN A 456 3.63 -19.47 12.78
N PRO A 457 3.77 -20.79 12.55
CA PRO A 457 4.37 -21.73 13.51
C PRO A 457 5.91 -21.62 13.46
N PHE A 458 6.41 -20.41 13.76
CA PHE A 458 7.85 -20.17 13.86
C PHE A 458 8.25 -20.12 15.33
N PHE A 459 9.35 -20.78 15.67
CA PHE A 459 9.84 -20.89 17.05
C PHE A 459 9.87 -19.56 17.80
N LYS A 460 10.37 -18.50 17.16
CA LYS A 460 10.40 -17.15 17.76
C LYS A 460 9.01 -16.62 18.08
N GLU A 461 8.06 -16.79 17.18
CA GLU A 461 6.69 -16.30 17.35
C GLU A 461 5.94 -17.11 18.40
N ASP A 462 6.14 -18.43 18.45
CA ASP A 462 5.57 -19.30 19.48
C ASP A 462 6.09 -18.96 20.87
N ALA A 463 7.39 -18.71 20.99
CA ALA A 463 8.00 -18.26 22.24
C ALA A 463 7.41 -16.90 22.71
N ILE A 464 7.21 -15.95 21.80
CA ILE A 464 6.59 -14.66 22.10
C ILE A 464 5.12 -14.85 22.54
N ARG A 465 4.36 -15.70 21.81
CA ARG A 465 2.97 -16.02 22.19
C ARG A 465 2.88 -16.61 23.60
N MET A 466 3.78 -17.53 23.91
CA MET A 466 3.87 -18.13 25.24
C MET A 466 4.19 -17.07 26.31
N MET A 467 5.19 -16.21 26.08
CA MET A 467 5.54 -15.14 27.01
C MET A 467 4.39 -14.15 27.21
N LYS A 468 3.62 -13.83 26.17
CA LYS A 468 2.43 -12.97 26.29
C LYS A 468 1.33 -13.61 27.11
N ARG A 469 1.06 -14.90 26.92
CA ARG A 469 0.07 -15.67 27.70
C ARG A 469 0.43 -15.78 29.16
N THR A 470 1.71 -15.86 29.47
CA THR A 470 2.23 -16.00 30.85
C THR A 470 2.55 -14.64 31.52
N GLY A 471 2.39 -13.52 30.81
CA GLY A 471 2.71 -12.19 31.33
C GLY A 471 4.21 -11.83 31.35
N LEU A 472 5.08 -12.72 30.87
CA LEU A 472 6.54 -12.53 30.88
C LEU A 472 7.05 -11.65 29.71
N TYR A 473 6.21 -11.31 28.76
CA TYR A 473 6.61 -10.56 27.57
C TYR A 473 7.05 -9.12 27.88
N ASN A 474 6.32 -8.40 28.72
CA ASN A 474 6.66 -7.02 29.06
C ASN A 474 8.01 -6.88 29.78
N PRO A 475 8.36 -7.71 30.80
CA PRO A 475 9.69 -7.74 31.37
C PRO A 475 10.79 -8.05 30.36
N TYR A 476 10.59 -9.06 29.51
CA TYR A 476 11.53 -9.42 28.44
C TYR A 476 11.82 -8.25 27.50
N LYS A 477 10.78 -7.54 27.06
CA LYS A 477 10.91 -6.42 26.14
C LYS A 477 11.56 -5.20 26.80
N PHE A 478 11.25 -4.93 28.06
CA PHE A 478 11.88 -3.84 28.80
C PHE A 478 13.41 -4.00 28.87
N LEU A 479 13.90 -5.22 29.05
CA LEU A 479 15.32 -5.54 29.02
C LEU A 479 15.92 -5.42 27.61
N GLY A 480 15.19 -5.90 26.58
CA GLY A 480 15.65 -5.84 25.19
C GLY A 480 15.73 -4.41 24.62
N ASN A 481 14.78 -3.53 24.94
CA ASN A 481 14.77 -2.14 24.46
C ASN A 481 15.91 -1.27 25.04
N ARG A 482 16.51 -1.65 26.14
CA ARG A 482 17.73 -0.99 26.67
C ARG A 482 18.98 -1.31 25.86
N LEU A 483 18.96 -2.34 25.00
CA LEU A 483 20.13 -2.83 24.26
C LEU A 483 20.13 -2.43 22.79
N VAL A 484 19.05 -1.84 22.26
CA VAL A 484 18.90 -1.56 20.81
C VAL A 484 18.60 -0.08 20.56
N SER A 485 19.57 0.77 20.84
CA SER A 485 19.67 2.07 20.19
C SER A 485 20.94 2.05 19.33
N GLN A 486 20.80 1.93 17.99
CA GLN A 486 21.94 2.10 17.11
C GLN A 486 21.95 3.55 16.62
N PRO A 487 22.98 4.34 16.97
CA PRO A 487 23.26 5.59 16.27
C PRO A 487 23.66 5.27 14.82
N PHE A 488 23.30 6.15 13.89
CA PHE A 488 23.78 6.11 12.52
C PHE A 488 25.33 6.16 12.53
N ARG A 489 25.97 5.10 12.11
CA ARG A 489 27.39 5.11 11.74
C ARG A 489 27.41 5.11 10.22
N GLY A 490 27.83 6.26 9.66
CA GLY A 490 27.99 6.51 8.23
C GLY A 490 28.88 5.49 7.52
#